data_daa62e9ed782aebbaf5f05bd3193fc18
#
_entry.id   daa62e9ed782aebbaf5f05bd3193fc18
#
_cell.length_a   1.000
_cell.length_b   1.000
_cell.length_c   1.000
_cell.angle_alpha   90.00
_cell.angle_beta   90.00
_cell.angle_gamma   90.00
#
_symmetry.space_group_name_H-M   'P 1'
#
loop_
_entity.id
_entity.type
_entity.pdbx_description
1 polymer ?
#
loop_
_entity_poly.entity_id
_entity_poly.type
_entity_poly.pdbx_seq_one_letter_code
_entity_poly.pdbx_strand_id
1 'polypeptide(L)'
;LLELIQPLEQQGVLVKRSRERLEVEITQFYVSIHPEGFLLGCAALYPLDGDMGEIACVATHPDFIKQGTASRLLTVIEGRAKQESIKSLFVLTTHAAHWFIEKGFTECGPDLLPKDKKLLYNYKRNSKVLLKIINP
;
A
#
# COMPACT_ATOMS: atom_id res chain seq x y z
N LEU A 1 -10.04 8.65 7.94
CA LEU A 1 -9.36 7.56 7.24
C LEU A 1 -10.33 6.47 6.77
N LEU A 2 -11.27 6.05 7.63
CA LEU A 2 -12.30 5.09 7.25
C LEU A 2 -13.18 5.61 6.11
N GLU A 3 -13.51 6.89 6.12
CA GLU A 3 -14.32 7.51 5.05
C GLU A 3 -13.67 7.37 3.68
N LEU A 4 -12.33 7.34 3.64
CA LEU A 4 -11.59 7.19 2.40
C LEU A 4 -11.49 5.73 1.96
N ILE A 5 -11.36 4.80 2.90
CA ILE A 5 -11.06 3.40 2.65
C ILE A 5 -12.33 2.55 2.42
N GLN A 6 -13.39 2.80 3.18
CA GLN A 6 -14.60 1.97 3.15
C GLN A 6 -15.20 1.77 1.75
N PRO A 7 -15.33 2.80 0.91
CA PRO A 7 -15.86 2.57 -0.43
C PRO A 7 -15.03 1.59 -1.25
N LEU A 8 -13.71 1.62 -1.09
CA LEU A 8 -12.80 0.72 -1.80
C LEU A 8 -12.88 -0.70 -1.25
N GLU A 9 -13.09 -0.86 0.06
CA GLU A 9 -13.32 -2.16 0.67
C GLU A 9 -14.61 -2.79 0.15
N GLN A 10 -15.68 -2.00 0.04
CA GLN A 10 -16.96 -2.46 -0.47
C GLN A 10 -16.89 -2.89 -1.93
N GLN A 11 -16.03 -2.26 -2.71
CA GLN A 11 -15.81 -2.61 -4.11
C GLN A 11 -14.81 -3.75 -4.30
N GLY A 12 -14.25 -4.29 -3.22
CA GLY A 12 -13.24 -5.35 -3.29
C GLY A 12 -11.85 -4.88 -3.71
N VAL A 13 -11.63 -3.57 -3.81
CA VAL A 13 -10.33 -3.01 -4.18
C VAL A 13 -9.34 -3.13 -3.03
N LEU A 14 -9.80 -2.94 -1.79
CA LEU A 14 -9.00 -3.10 -0.59
C LEU A 14 -9.56 -4.19 0.31
N VAL A 15 -8.68 -4.84 1.06
CA VAL A 15 -9.07 -5.79 2.09
C VAL A 15 -9.68 -5.02 3.27
N LYS A 16 -10.82 -5.50 3.76
CA LYS A 16 -11.54 -4.85 4.86
C LYS A 16 -10.70 -4.81 6.14
N ARG A 17 -10.72 -3.66 6.82
CA ARG A 17 -10.09 -3.46 8.12
C ARG A 17 -11.09 -2.87 9.10
N SER A 18 -11.10 -3.40 10.33
CA SER A 18 -11.93 -2.84 11.39
C SER A 18 -11.33 -1.51 11.86
N ARG A 19 -12.18 -0.68 12.48
CA ARG A 19 -11.71 0.57 13.09
C ARG A 19 -10.65 0.30 14.15
N GLU A 20 -10.85 -0.73 14.97
CA GLU A 20 -9.88 -1.11 16.01
C GLU A 20 -8.53 -1.45 15.41
N ARG A 21 -8.50 -2.18 14.30
CA ARG A 21 -7.25 -2.51 13.62
C ARG A 21 -6.57 -1.26 13.09
N LEU A 22 -7.32 -0.33 12.49
CA LEU A 22 -6.76 0.92 12.00
C LEU A 22 -6.18 1.76 13.14
N GLU A 23 -6.85 1.80 14.30
CA GLU A 23 -6.35 2.53 15.45
C GLU A 23 -5.01 1.97 15.96
N VAL A 24 -4.85 0.64 15.95
CA VAL A 24 -3.61 -0.01 16.35
C VAL A 24 -2.49 0.24 15.32
N GLU A 25 -2.84 0.24 14.03
CA GLU A 25 -1.87 0.35 12.94
C GLU A 25 -1.66 1.78 12.44
N ILE A 26 -2.26 2.77 13.07
CA ILE A 26 -2.28 4.15 12.56
C ILE A 26 -0.88 4.73 12.33
N THR A 27 0.11 4.30 13.10
CA THR A 27 1.49 4.78 12.96
C THR A 27 2.16 4.31 11.67
N GLN A 28 1.59 3.32 11.00
CA GLN A 28 2.10 2.81 9.72
C GLN A 28 1.58 3.60 8.53
N PHE A 29 0.62 4.52 8.74
CA PHE A 29 -0.02 5.24 7.66
C PHE A 29 0.64 6.58 7.37
N TYR A 30 0.68 6.92 6.11
CA TYR A 30 1.05 8.23 5.58
C TYR A 30 -0.17 8.83 4.92
N VAL A 31 -0.40 10.12 5.13
CA VAL A 31 -1.58 10.79 4.60
C VAL A 31 -1.19 12.07 3.88
N SER A 32 -2.01 12.44 2.89
CA SER A 32 -1.94 13.74 2.23
C SER A 32 -3.21 14.51 2.58
N ILE A 33 -3.05 15.74 3.06
CA ILE A 33 -4.17 16.56 3.57
C ILE A 33 -4.36 17.78 2.66
N HIS A 34 -5.61 18.01 2.27
CA HIS A 34 -5.99 19.21 1.54
C HIS A 34 -5.88 20.45 2.47
N PRO A 35 -5.55 21.64 1.95
CA PRO A 35 -5.51 22.86 2.78
C PRO A 35 -6.76 23.11 3.61
N GLU A 36 -7.92 22.62 3.17
CA GLU A 36 -9.18 22.73 3.92
C GLU A 36 -9.37 21.66 5.00
N GLY A 37 -8.38 20.77 5.19
CA GLY A 37 -8.34 19.87 6.32
C GLY A 37 -8.84 18.45 6.09
N PHE A 38 -9.35 18.11 4.91
CA PHE A 38 -9.77 16.73 4.61
C PHE A 38 -8.66 15.93 3.93
N LEU A 39 -8.76 14.60 4.02
CA LEU A 39 -7.73 13.71 3.45
C LEU A 39 -7.86 13.63 1.93
N LEU A 40 -6.75 13.86 1.23
CA LEU A 40 -6.63 13.64 -0.21
C LEU A 40 -6.26 12.19 -0.53
N GLY A 41 -5.50 11.55 0.33
CA GLY A 41 -5.08 10.19 0.12
C GLY A 41 -4.37 9.62 1.32
N CYS A 42 -4.17 8.30 1.29
CA CYS A 42 -3.41 7.59 2.31
C CYS A 42 -2.68 6.40 1.70
N ALA A 43 -1.69 5.91 2.41
CA ALA A 43 -0.99 4.67 2.12
C ALA A 43 -0.31 4.20 3.39
N ALA A 44 -0.16 2.89 3.56
CA ALA A 44 0.50 2.32 4.71
C ALA A 44 1.76 1.58 4.31
N LEU A 45 2.76 1.59 5.19
CA LEU A 45 3.98 0.79 5.07
C LEU A 45 4.07 -0.13 6.28
N TYR A 46 4.07 -1.43 6.04
CA TYR A 46 4.21 -2.45 7.08
C TYR A 46 5.58 -3.13 6.94
N PRO A 47 6.54 -2.85 7.83
CA PRO A 47 7.81 -3.58 7.83
C PRO A 47 7.57 -5.05 8.16
N LEU A 48 8.20 -5.94 7.42
CA LEU A 48 8.08 -7.38 7.61
C LEU A 48 9.46 -8.03 7.65
N ASP A 49 9.50 -9.33 7.99
CA ASP A 49 10.73 -10.09 8.03
C ASP A 49 11.42 -10.17 6.66
N GLY A 50 12.74 -10.39 6.66
CA GLY A 50 13.52 -10.51 5.44
C GLY A 50 13.85 -9.18 4.78
N ASP A 51 13.87 -8.09 5.54
CA ASP A 51 14.14 -6.74 5.07
C ASP A 51 13.15 -6.29 4.00
N MET A 52 11.92 -6.80 4.07
CA MET A 52 10.84 -6.45 3.17
C MET A 52 9.82 -5.53 3.85
N GLY A 53 9.14 -4.73 3.04
CA GLY A 53 8.01 -3.94 3.50
C GLY A 53 6.84 -4.10 2.57
N GLU A 54 5.64 -4.04 3.13
CA GLU A 54 4.41 -4.08 2.34
C GLU A 54 3.80 -2.68 2.25
N ILE A 55 3.45 -2.27 1.02
CA ILE A 55 2.62 -1.09 0.80
C ILE A 55 1.18 -1.56 0.72
N ALA A 56 0.32 -0.98 1.54
CA ALA A 56 -1.08 -1.38 1.61
C ALA A 56 -1.98 -0.16 1.81
N CYS A 57 -3.28 -0.35 1.64
CA CYS A 57 -4.30 0.68 1.85
C CYS A 57 -4.05 1.96 1.06
N VAL A 58 -3.55 1.85 -0.16
CA VAL A 58 -3.38 3.02 -1.02
C VAL A 58 -4.75 3.50 -1.50
N ALA A 59 -5.12 4.71 -1.12
CA ALA A 59 -6.42 5.26 -1.46
C ALA A 59 -6.29 6.75 -1.76
N THR A 60 -7.08 7.25 -2.70
CA THR A 60 -7.12 8.66 -3.09
C THR A 60 -8.56 9.14 -3.05
N HIS A 61 -8.77 10.36 -2.56
CA HIS A 61 -10.10 10.97 -2.54
C HIS A 61 -10.67 10.99 -3.96
N PRO A 62 -11.91 10.50 -4.18
CA PRO A 62 -12.45 10.32 -5.53
C PRO A 62 -12.50 11.61 -6.36
N ASP A 63 -12.67 12.76 -5.73
CA ASP A 63 -12.75 14.04 -6.43
C ASP A 63 -11.38 14.62 -6.78
N PHE A 64 -10.29 13.98 -6.33
CA PHE A 64 -8.92 14.49 -6.50
C PHE A 64 -8.00 13.44 -7.10
N ILE A 65 -8.54 12.49 -7.83
CA ILE A 65 -7.77 11.48 -8.56
C ILE A 65 -6.93 12.17 -9.66
N LYS A 66 -5.74 11.64 -9.93
CA LYS A 66 -4.81 12.15 -10.97
C LYS A 66 -4.12 13.47 -10.64
N GLN A 67 -4.09 13.87 -9.36
CA GLN A 67 -3.35 15.04 -8.93
C GLN A 67 -1.96 14.73 -8.38
N GLY A 68 -1.49 13.50 -8.57
CA GLY A 68 -0.16 13.10 -8.12
C GLY A 68 -0.06 12.76 -6.64
N THR A 69 -1.17 12.67 -5.93
CA THR A 69 -1.19 12.36 -4.50
C THR A 69 -0.57 11.00 -4.20
N ALA A 70 -0.98 9.96 -4.93
CA ALA A 70 -0.44 8.62 -4.72
C ALA A 70 1.06 8.56 -5.02
N SER A 71 1.52 9.26 -6.07
CA SER A 71 2.94 9.31 -6.42
C SER A 71 3.76 9.98 -5.31
N ARG A 72 3.26 11.06 -4.72
CA ARG A 72 3.93 11.74 -3.61
C ARG A 72 3.99 10.85 -2.36
N LEU A 73 2.90 10.14 -2.06
CA LEU A 73 2.86 9.20 -0.95
C LEU A 73 3.85 8.06 -1.15
N LEU A 74 3.93 7.51 -2.36
CA LEU A 74 4.88 6.46 -2.67
C LEU A 74 6.33 6.94 -2.50
N THR A 75 6.64 8.15 -2.94
CA THR A 75 7.98 8.72 -2.78
C THR A 75 8.35 8.84 -1.30
N VAL A 76 7.42 9.30 -0.46
CA VAL A 76 7.64 9.41 0.99
C VAL A 76 7.86 8.03 1.60
N ILE A 77 7.05 7.05 1.22
CA ILE A 77 7.16 5.68 1.72
C ILE A 77 8.50 5.05 1.33
N GLU A 78 8.94 5.21 0.08
CA GLU A 78 10.22 4.69 -0.36
C GLU A 78 11.39 5.33 0.41
N GLY A 79 11.32 6.63 0.66
CA GLY A 79 12.33 7.32 1.47
C GLY A 79 12.37 6.80 2.89
N ARG A 80 11.23 6.61 3.51
CA ARG A 80 11.14 6.06 4.88
C ARG A 80 11.66 4.63 4.94
N ALA A 81 11.28 3.81 3.95
CA ALA A 81 11.73 2.43 3.88
C ALA A 81 13.26 2.35 3.79
N LYS A 82 13.87 3.21 3.00
CA LYS A 82 15.35 3.27 2.91
C LYS A 82 15.98 3.64 4.24
N GLN A 83 15.38 4.60 4.97
CA GLN A 83 15.86 4.99 6.30
C GLN A 83 15.78 3.84 7.29
N GLU A 84 14.80 2.97 7.17
CA GLU A 84 14.61 1.81 8.03
C GLU A 84 15.33 0.56 7.54
N SER A 85 16.20 0.68 6.54
CA SER A 85 17.00 -0.42 5.98
C SER A 85 16.14 -1.51 5.33
N ILE A 86 14.96 -1.17 4.87
CA ILE A 86 14.12 -2.07 4.07
C ILE A 86 14.73 -2.12 2.67
N LYS A 87 14.95 -3.33 2.15
CA LYS A 87 15.63 -3.54 0.87
C LYS A 87 14.66 -3.65 -0.29
N SER A 88 13.46 -4.15 -0.05
CA SER A 88 12.46 -4.32 -1.09
C SER A 88 11.07 -4.03 -0.58
N LEU A 89 10.21 -3.53 -1.47
CA LEU A 89 8.81 -3.28 -1.20
C LEU A 89 7.96 -4.18 -2.08
N PHE A 90 6.87 -4.69 -1.52
CA PHE A 90 5.90 -5.40 -2.33
C PHE A 90 4.50 -4.82 -2.10
N VAL A 91 3.61 -5.10 -3.03
CA VAL A 91 2.22 -4.69 -2.97
C VAL A 91 1.35 -5.81 -3.52
N LEU A 92 0.21 -6.03 -2.87
CA LEU A 92 -0.82 -6.94 -3.34
C LEU A 92 -1.96 -6.09 -3.88
N THR A 93 -2.25 -6.19 -5.17
CA THR A 93 -3.26 -5.35 -5.80
C THR A 93 -4.14 -6.13 -6.76
N THR A 94 -5.41 -5.77 -6.84
CA THR A 94 -6.34 -6.32 -7.82
C THR A 94 -6.60 -5.35 -8.98
N HIS A 95 -6.39 -4.04 -8.79
CA HIS A 95 -6.80 -3.03 -9.77
C HIS A 95 -5.70 -2.04 -10.17
N ALA A 96 -4.60 -1.97 -9.43
CA ALA A 96 -3.59 -0.93 -9.65
C ALA A 96 -2.24 -1.47 -10.14
N ALA A 97 -2.18 -2.70 -10.66
CA ALA A 97 -0.93 -3.31 -11.09
C ALA A 97 -0.19 -2.44 -12.11
N HIS A 98 -0.90 -1.94 -13.12
CA HIS A 98 -0.28 -1.13 -14.17
C HIS A 98 0.38 0.14 -13.59
N TRP A 99 -0.30 0.81 -12.66
CA TRP A 99 0.23 2.01 -12.02
C TRP A 99 1.54 1.71 -11.27
N PHE A 100 1.57 0.60 -10.52
CA PHE A 100 2.79 0.22 -9.80
C PHE A 100 3.92 -0.19 -10.76
N ILE A 101 3.58 -0.85 -11.86
CA ILE A 101 4.59 -1.19 -12.89
C ILE A 101 5.23 0.08 -13.44
N GLU A 102 4.44 1.11 -13.70
CA GLU A 102 4.96 2.40 -14.14
C GLU A 102 5.88 3.05 -13.11
N LYS A 103 5.71 2.72 -11.82
CA LYS A 103 6.54 3.23 -10.73
C LYS A 103 7.77 2.35 -10.45
N GLY A 104 8.04 1.37 -11.28
CA GLY A 104 9.24 0.55 -11.18
C GLY A 104 9.05 -0.79 -10.49
N PHE A 105 7.81 -1.17 -10.20
CA PHE A 105 7.52 -2.49 -9.64
C PHE A 105 7.46 -3.54 -10.74
N THR A 106 7.81 -4.78 -10.40
CA THR A 106 7.76 -5.92 -11.31
C THR A 106 6.80 -6.96 -10.76
N GLU A 107 5.94 -7.49 -11.62
CA GLU A 107 5.02 -8.56 -11.22
C GLU A 107 5.79 -9.83 -10.90
N CYS A 108 5.41 -10.49 -9.80
CA CYS A 108 6.00 -11.75 -9.37
C CYS A 108 4.91 -12.65 -8.78
N GLY A 109 5.26 -13.86 -8.39
CA GLY A 109 4.32 -14.76 -7.74
C GLY A 109 4.31 -14.59 -6.23
N PRO A 110 3.32 -15.17 -5.53
CA PRO A 110 3.26 -15.14 -4.07
C PRO A 110 4.47 -15.79 -3.38
N ASP A 111 5.24 -16.58 -4.11
CA ASP A 111 6.40 -17.27 -3.57
C ASP A 111 7.50 -16.34 -3.04
N LEU A 112 7.55 -15.11 -3.52
CA LEU A 112 8.52 -14.12 -3.06
C LEU A 112 8.10 -13.38 -1.80
N LEU A 113 6.89 -13.62 -1.31
CA LEU A 113 6.40 -13.01 -0.08
C LEU A 113 7.08 -13.60 1.15
N PRO A 114 7.25 -12.84 2.26
CA PRO A 114 7.67 -13.41 3.52
C PRO A 114 6.75 -14.55 3.93
N LYS A 115 7.28 -15.53 4.65
CA LYS A 115 6.57 -16.77 4.98
C LYS A 115 5.19 -16.51 5.59
N ASP A 116 5.11 -15.62 6.57
CA ASP A 116 3.84 -15.33 7.24
C ASP A 116 2.82 -14.70 6.29
N LYS A 117 3.28 -13.79 5.44
CA LYS A 117 2.40 -13.13 4.46
C LYS A 117 1.98 -14.09 3.36
N LYS A 118 2.85 -14.99 2.95
CA LYS A 118 2.56 -16.03 1.96
C LYS A 118 1.41 -16.93 2.42
N LEU A 119 1.39 -17.29 3.71
CA LEU A 119 0.32 -18.10 4.29
C LEU A 119 -1.01 -17.37 4.32
N LEU A 120 -1.01 -16.04 4.39
CA LEU A 120 -2.21 -15.22 4.43
C LEU A 120 -2.67 -14.76 3.05
N TYR A 121 -1.96 -15.13 2.00
CA TYR A 121 -2.33 -14.73 0.64
C TYR A 121 -3.71 -15.28 0.29
N ASN A 122 -4.60 -14.38 -0.14
CA ASN A 122 -5.98 -14.75 -0.48
C ASN A 122 -6.10 -15.07 -1.97
N TYR A 123 -6.07 -16.35 -2.31
CA TYR A 123 -6.17 -16.81 -3.69
C TYR A 123 -7.52 -16.51 -4.33
N LYS A 124 -8.59 -16.41 -3.53
CA LYS A 124 -9.92 -16.04 -4.05
C LYS A 124 -9.95 -14.61 -4.54
N ARG A 125 -9.24 -13.70 -3.86
CA ARG A 125 -9.11 -12.31 -4.28
C ARG A 125 -8.25 -12.20 -5.54
N ASN A 126 -7.36 -13.16 -5.74
CA ASN A 126 -6.47 -13.24 -6.88
C ASN A 126 -5.68 -11.95 -7.12
N SER A 127 -5.12 -11.39 -6.05
CA SER A 127 -4.28 -10.20 -6.13
C SER A 127 -3.01 -10.51 -6.91
N LYS A 128 -2.54 -9.55 -7.70
CA LYS A 128 -1.21 -9.61 -8.27
C LYS A 128 -0.20 -9.18 -7.22
N VAL A 129 0.94 -9.84 -7.19
CA VAL A 129 2.07 -9.51 -6.32
C VAL A 129 3.10 -8.75 -7.15
N LEU A 130 3.44 -7.56 -6.70
CA LEU A 130 4.43 -6.71 -7.36
C LEU A 130 5.56 -6.40 -6.39
N LEU A 131 6.79 -6.38 -6.88
CA LEU A 131 7.97 -6.17 -6.07
C LEU A 131 8.86 -5.08 -6.67
N LYS A 132 9.44 -4.25 -5.82
CA LYS A 132 10.45 -3.28 -6.20
C LYS A 132 11.63 -3.33 -5.23
N ILE A 133 12.84 -3.50 -5.75
CA ILE A 133 14.06 -3.43 -4.95
C ILE A 133 14.46 -1.95 -4.84
N ILE A 134 14.50 -1.42 -3.62
CA ILE A 134 14.78 -0.01 -3.38
C ILE A 134 16.14 0.24 -2.76
N ASN A 135 16.75 -0.80 -2.19
CA ASN A 135 18.05 -0.69 -1.51
C ASN A 135 18.81 -1.98 -1.75
N PRO A 136 19.47 -2.10 -2.91
CA PRO A 136 20.17 -3.33 -3.29
C PRO A 136 21.37 -3.68 -2.41
#